data_c5b4d16d61af81756f0c7bba88fa1362
#
_entry.id   c5b4d16d61af81756f0c7bba88fa1362
#
_cell.length_a   1.000
_cell.length_b   1.000
_cell.length_c   1.000
_cell.angle_alpha   90.00
_cell.angle_beta   90.00
_cell.angle_gamma   90.00
#
_symmetry.space_group_name_H-M   'P 1'
#
loop_
_entity.id
_entity.type
_entity.pdbx_description
1 polymer ?
#
loop_
_entity_poly.entity_id
_entity_poly.type
_entity_poly.pdbx_seq_one_letter_code
_entity_poly.pdbx_strand_id
1 'polypeptide(L)'
;TSSTTKMFVIGHNHFNKSLTLDIENRLMLYLSSVGNVVRVQNRKENPQNEYYTSNELDSIFSKIWRSLRKRNQSLFPIESIVRNSAIFKASPFHKLTEEQIEAKNTIINKIIASISKGQEGTLILVKGEAGAGKTVLMSSLVDDLLNSEDISFIKDNNYINLVVNHNNQLSVYKEIERKLNWNSGSTLEVAMKPTQFLNALKKNAIKAGVVIVDEGHLLLTAKNQSYLGGNH
;
A
#
# COMPACT_ATOMS: atom_id res chain seq x y z
N THR A 1 -11.46 -6.19 -30.81
CA THR A 1 -12.48 -5.87 -29.79
C THR A 1 -12.28 -4.44 -29.34
N SER A 2 -13.20 -3.54 -29.74
CA SER A 2 -13.19 -2.13 -29.34
C SER A 2 -13.38 -2.05 -27.82
N SER A 3 -12.38 -1.56 -27.10
CA SER A 3 -12.50 -1.28 -25.67
C SER A 3 -13.39 -0.06 -25.50
N THR A 4 -14.60 -0.24 -24.96
CA THR A 4 -15.48 0.89 -24.63
C THR A 4 -14.99 1.55 -23.35
N THR A 5 -14.48 2.78 -23.45
CA THR A 5 -14.16 3.62 -22.30
C THR A 5 -15.46 4.15 -21.69
N LYS A 6 -15.64 3.97 -20.38
CA LYS A 6 -16.77 4.56 -19.62
C LYS A 6 -16.24 5.71 -18.77
N MET A 7 -16.95 6.83 -18.80
CA MET A 7 -16.65 8.00 -17.96
C MET A 7 -17.79 8.22 -16.97
N PHE A 8 -17.45 8.42 -15.71
CA PHE A 8 -18.37 8.84 -14.66
C PHE A 8 -18.02 10.29 -14.27
N VAL A 9 -19.00 11.19 -14.38
CA VAL A 9 -18.87 12.57 -13.94
C VAL A 9 -19.63 12.71 -12.63
N ILE A 10 -18.94 13.21 -11.59
CA ILE A 10 -19.48 13.36 -10.25
C ILE A 10 -19.49 14.85 -9.90
N GLY A 11 -20.67 15.38 -9.59
CA GLY A 11 -20.85 16.76 -9.14
C GLY A 11 -21.62 16.80 -7.83
N HIS A 12 -21.29 17.76 -6.95
CA HIS A 12 -21.99 18.02 -5.70
C HIS A 12 -21.90 19.50 -5.34
N ASN A 13 -22.98 20.07 -4.77
CA ASN A 13 -23.04 21.50 -4.45
C ASN A 13 -21.98 21.96 -3.45
N HIS A 14 -21.51 21.06 -2.60
CA HIS A 14 -20.46 21.33 -1.59
C HIS A 14 -19.04 21.06 -2.10
N PHE A 15 -18.86 20.73 -3.39
CA PHE A 15 -17.51 20.48 -3.91
C PHE A 15 -16.67 21.74 -3.88
N ASN A 16 -15.58 21.65 -3.16
CA ASN A 16 -14.43 22.54 -3.18
C ASN A 16 -13.18 21.69 -3.45
N LYS A 17 -12.03 22.31 -3.61
CA LYS A 17 -10.77 21.63 -3.94
C LYS A 17 -10.45 20.52 -2.92
N SER A 18 -10.52 20.80 -1.62
CA SER A 18 -10.17 19.86 -0.56
C SER A 18 -11.13 18.67 -0.51
N LEU A 19 -12.46 18.93 -0.55
CA LEU A 19 -13.46 17.87 -0.56
C LEU A 19 -13.34 16.99 -1.81
N THR A 20 -13.04 17.58 -2.98
CA THR A 20 -12.86 16.82 -4.22
C THR A 20 -11.65 15.88 -4.13
N LEU A 21 -10.53 16.34 -3.57
CA LEU A 21 -9.34 15.50 -3.33
C LEU A 21 -9.64 14.36 -2.35
N ASP A 22 -10.38 14.61 -1.28
CA ASP A 22 -10.76 13.57 -0.31
C ASP A 22 -11.74 12.55 -0.92
N ILE A 23 -12.68 12.98 -1.75
CA ILE A 23 -13.58 12.08 -2.50
C ILE A 23 -12.77 11.23 -3.48
N GLU A 24 -11.82 11.83 -4.21
CA GLU A 24 -10.93 11.13 -5.12
C GLU A 24 -10.11 10.06 -4.37
N ASN A 25 -9.44 10.43 -3.29
CA ASN A 25 -8.65 9.51 -2.48
C ASN A 25 -9.50 8.36 -1.92
N ARG A 26 -10.71 8.67 -1.46
CA ARG A 26 -11.65 7.65 -0.97
C ARG A 26 -12.16 6.73 -2.08
N LEU A 27 -12.37 7.25 -3.28
CA LEU A 27 -12.68 6.41 -4.45
C LEU A 27 -11.52 5.46 -4.78
N MET A 28 -10.28 5.94 -4.72
CA MET A 28 -9.09 5.12 -4.90
C MET A 28 -9.02 4.00 -3.86
N LEU A 29 -9.22 4.33 -2.58
CA LEU A 29 -9.26 3.36 -1.48
C LEU A 29 -10.31 2.26 -1.73
N TYR A 30 -11.52 2.65 -2.10
CA TYR A 30 -12.61 1.70 -2.32
C TYR A 30 -12.39 0.88 -3.60
N LEU A 31 -12.05 1.52 -4.72
CA LEU A 31 -11.87 0.85 -6.01
C LEU A 31 -10.67 -0.11 -5.98
N SER A 32 -9.57 0.26 -5.33
CA SER A 32 -8.44 -0.65 -5.14
C SER A 32 -8.81 -1.91 -4.36
N SER A 33 -9.88 -1.86 -3.59
CA SER A 33 -10.37 -2.97 -2.77
C SER A 33 -11.43 -3.83 -3.48
N VAL A 34 -11.87 -3.44 -4.67
CA VAL A 34 -12.87 -4.20 -5.48
C VAL A 34 -12.17 -5.24 -6.33
N GLY A 35 -12.59 -6.52 -6.23
CA GLY A 35 -11.97 -7.64 -6.94
C GLY A 35 -11.92 -7.47 -8.46
N ASN A 36 -12.96 -6.90 -9.06
CA ASN A 36 -13.05 -6.69 -10.51
C ASN A 36 -12.22 -5.51 -11.03
N VAL A 37 -11.65 -4.68 -10.15
CA VAL A 37 -10.74 -3.60 -10.52
C VAL A 37 -9.34 -4.17 -10.64
N VAL A 38 -8.79 -4.13 -11.84
CA VAL A 38 -7.48 -4.69 -12.13
C VAL A 38 -6.37 -3.74 -11.68
N ARG A 39 -6.54 -2.43 -11.92
CA ARG A 39 -5.53 -1.42 -11.62
C ARG A 39 -6.19 -0.08 -11.29
N VAL A 40 -5.58 0.67 -10.41
CA VAL A 40 -5.97 2.03 -10.03
C VAL A 40 -4.79 2.95 -10.29
N GLN A 41 -5.07 4.13 -10.86
CA GLN A 41 -4.04 5.14 -11.16
C GLN A 41 -4.57 6.48 -10.71
N ASN A 42 -3.96 7.06 -9.80
CA ASN A 42 -3.92 8.45 -9.33
C ASN A 42 -3.48 8.44 -7.85
N ARG A 43 -2.77 9.48 -7.43
CA ARG A 43 -2.13 9.49 -6.10
C ARG A 43 -2.03 10.91 -5.55
N LYS A 44 -3.09 11.68 -5.70
CA LYS A 44 -3.14 13.02 -5.11
C LYS A 44 -3.70 12.92 -3.71
N GLU A 45 -2.91 13.31 -2.73
CA GLU A 45 -3.36 13.44 -1.35
C GLU A 45 -3.89 14.85 -1.07
N ASN A 46 -4.85 14.94 -0.15
CA ASN A 46 -5.29 16.22 0.38
C ASN A 46 -4.41 16.57 1.60
N PRO A 47 -3.61 17.64 1.53
CA PRO A 47 -2.77 18.05 2.66
C PRO A 47 -3.57 18.68 3.82
N GLN A 48 -4.85 19.00 3.61
CA GLN A 48 -5.69 19.62 4.63
C GLN A 48 -6.42 18.56 5.44
N ASN A 49 -6.33 18.65 6.77
CA ASN A 49 -7.06 17.77 7.69
C ASN A 49 -8.46 18.30 7.99
N GLU A 50 -8.60 19.61 8.19
CA GLU A 50 -9.87 20.27 8.47
C GLU A 50 -10.15 21.37 7.44
N TYR A 51 -11.34 21.35 6.87
CA TYR A 51 -11.84 22.35 5.92
C TYR A 51 -13.35 22.40 5.99
N TYR A 52 -13.94 23.48 5.45
CA TYR A 52 -15.39 23.59 5.32
C TYR A 52 -15.96 22.37 4.62
N THR A 53 -16.96 21.71 5.22
CA THR A 53 -17.58 20.46 4.75
C THR A 53 -16.81 19.16 5.02
N SER A 54 -15.66 19.16 5.68
CA SER A 54 -14.94 17.91 6.04
C SER A 54 -15.82 16.95 6.85
N ASN A 55 -16.69 17.47 7.72
CA ASN A 55 -17.62 16.68 8.54
C ASN A 55 -18.71 15.97 7.69
N GLU A 56 -18.96 16.42 6.47
CA GLU A 56 -19.96 15.85 5.57
C GLU A 56 -19.38 14.80 4.62
N LEU A 57 -18.06 14.65 4.59
CA LEU A 57 -17.34 13.76 3.66
C LEU A 57 -17.93 12.36 3.63
N ASP A 58 -18.19 11.75 4.80
CA ASP A 58 -18.72 10.37 4.88
C ASP A 58 -20.12 10.26 4.25
N SER A 59 -20.98 11.21 4.53
CA SER A 59 -22.35 11.21 4.04
C SER A 59 -22.41 11.48 2.52
N ILE A 60 -21.60 12.42 2.05
CA ILE A 60 -21.47 12.77 0.63
C ILE A 60 -20.90 11.58 -0.14
N PHE A 61 -19.81 10.99 0.34
CA PHE A 61 -19.20 9.83 -0.30
C PHE A 61 -20.16 8.64 -0.40
N SER A 62 -20.85 8.30 0.68
CA SER A 62 -21.81 7.18 0.68
C SER A 62 -23.00 7.43 -0.29
N LYS A 63 -23.43 8.69 -0.48
CA LYS A 63 -24.43 9.04 -1.49
C LYS A 63 -23.88 8.85 -2.91
N ILE A 64 -22.64 9.29 -3.15
CA ILE A 64 -21.95 9.13 -4.44
C ILE A 64 -21.79 7.65 -4.73
N TRP A 65 -21.25 6.85 -3.81
CA TRP A 65 -21.03 5.42 -3.97
C TRP A 65 -22.31 4.67 -4.30
N ARG A 66 -23.41 4.96 -3.58
CA ARG A 66 -24.73 4.38 -3.88
C ARG A 66 -25.26 4.77 -5.26
N SER A 67 -25.01 6.00 -5.70
CA SER A 67 -25.42 6.47 -7.04
C SER A 67 -24.62 5.78 -8.15
N LEU A 68 -23.32 5.61 -7.96
CA LEU A 68 -22.43 4.85 -8.86
C LEU A 68 -22.83 3.37 -8.90
N ARG A 69 -23.15 2.78 -7.74
CA ARG A 69 -23.61 1.39 -7.64
C ARG A 69 -24.90 1.13 -8.42
N LYS A 70 -25.85 2.06 -8.46
CA LYS A 70 -27.07 1.95 -9.30
C LYS A 70 -26.74 1.83 -10.79
N ARG A 71 -25.61 2.39 -11.23
CA ARG A 71 -25.16 2.37 -12.64
C ARG A 71 -24.30 1.14 -12.96
N ASN A 72 -23.48 0.68 -12.00
CA ASN A 72 -22.63 -0.49 -12.21
C ASN A 72 -22.34 -1.18 -10.87
N GLN A 73 -23.08 -2.24 -10.55
CA GLN A 73 -22.95 -2.97 -9.28
C GLN A 73 -21.65 -3.79 -9.18
N SER A 74 -21.11 -4.23 -10.31
CA SER A 74 -19.89 -5.03 -10.33
C SER A 74 -18.64 -4.18 -10.03
N LEU A 75 -18.64 -2.92 -10.48
CA LEU A 75 -17.57 -1.96 -10.20
C LEU A 75 -17.76 -1.27 -8.85
N PHE A 76 -18.99 -1.08 -8.43
CA PHE A 76 -19.35 -0.43 -7.17
C PHE A 76 -20.21 -1.38 -6.31
N PRO A 77 -19.63 -2.38 -5.65
CA PRO A 77 -20.35 -3.30 -4.79
C PRO A 77 -20.91 -2.62 -3.54
N ILE A 78 -21.56 -3.37 -2.65
CA ILE A 78 -22.06 -2.84 -1.38
C ILE A 78 -20.90 -2.30 -0.55
N GLU A 79 -21.06 -1.08 -0.05
CA GLU A 79 -20.01 -0.35 0.67
C GLU A 79 -19.45 -1.13 1.86
N SER A 80 -20.30 -1.77 2.65
CA SER A 80 -19.87 -2.59 3.81
C SER A 80 -19.04 -3.80 3.40
N ILE A 81 -19.30 -4.42 2.25
CA ILE A 81 -18.50 -5.53 1.74
C ILE A 81 -17.09 -5.04 1.41
N VAL A 82 -16.97 -3.89 0.75
CA VAL A 82 -15.67 -3.29 0.42
C VAL A 82 -14.89 -2.99 1.69
N ARG A 83 -15.50 -2.28 2.66
CA ARG A 83 -14.86 -1.89 3.93
C ARG A 83 -14.41 -3.06 4.78
N ASN A 84 -15.07 -4.20 4.68
CA ASN A 84 -14.71 -5.41 5.42
C ASN A 84 -13.60 -6.24 4.77
N SER A 85 -13.24 -5.94 3.52
CA SER A 85 -12.18 -6.69 2.82
C SER A 85 -10.81 -6.46 3.45
N ALA A 86 -9.95 -7.48 3.39
CA ALA A 86 -8.58 -7.39 3.90
C ALA A 86 -7.74 -6.37 3.12
N ILE A 87 -7.97 -6.26 1.82
CA ILE A 87 -7.29 -5.28 0.96
C ILE A 87 -7.64 -3.86 1.39
N PHE A 88 -8.94 -3.58 1.64
CA PHE A 88 -9.35 -2.26 2.14
C PHE A 88 -8.62 -1.92 3.44
N LYS A 89 -8.62 -2.85 4.41
CA LYS A 89 -8.00 -2.63 5.72
C LYS A 89 -6.48 -2.41 5.68
N ALA A 90 -5.80 -2.94 4.68
CA ALA A 90 -4.36 -2.81 4.50
C ALA A 90 -3.95 -1.77 3.44
N SER A 91 -4.91 -1.11 2.79
CA SER A 91 -4.65 -0.21 1.68
C SER A 91 -3.81 1.01 2.09
N PRO A 92 -2.82 1.42 1.27
CA PRO A 92 -2.03 2.63 1.51
C PRO A 92 -2.82 3.94 1.38
N PHE A 93 -4.02 3.90 0.81
CA PHE A 93 -4.90 5.07 0.64
C PHE A 93 -5.71 5.44 1.89
N HIS A 94 -5.52 4.76 3.01
CA HIS A 94 -6.08 5.22 4.27
C HIS A 94 -5.43 6.53 4.69
N LYS A 95 -6.26 7.47 5.17
CA LYS A 95 -5.75 8.65 5.83
C LYS A 95 -5.05 8.23 7.13
N LEU A 96 -3.76 8.51 7.20
CA LEU A 96 -2.96 8.23 8.39
C LEU A 96 -3.29 9.22 9.50
N THR A 97 -3.16 8.80 10.75
CA THR A 97 -3.19 9.72 11.90
C THR A 97 -1.94 10.59 11.91
N GLU A 98 -1.95 11.67 12.67
CA GLU A 98 -0.78 12.55 12.81
C GLU A 98 0.44 11.78 13.31
N GLU A 99 0.25 10.91 14.31
CA GLU A 99 1.32 10.05 14.85
C GLU A 99 1.88 9.09 13.80
N GLN A 100 1.01 8.53 12.95
CA GLN A 100 1.44 7.65 11.86
C GLN A 100 2.18 8.42 10.76
N ILE A 101 1.78 9.65 10.46
CA ILE A 101 2.47 10.54 9.51
C ILE A 101 3.85 10.88 10.04
N GLU A 102 3.96 11.28 11.32
CA GLU A 102 5.23 11.58 11.96
C GLU A 102 6.17 10.37 11.96
N ALA A 103 5.65 9.20 12.32
CA ALA A 103 6.40 7.95 12.28
C ALA A 103 6.90 7.63 10.86
N LYS A 104 6.03 7.74 9.84
CA LYS A 104 6.38 7.52 8.43
C LYS A 104 7.49 8.46 7.99
N ASN A 105 7.34 9.76 8.25
CA ASN A 105 8.34 10.77 7.90
C ASN A 105 9.68 10.52 8.60
N THR A 106 9.64 10.13 9.87
CA THR A 106 10.84 9.78 10.61
C THR A 106 11.56 8.59 10.00
N ILE A 107 10.83 7.56 9.59
CA ILE A 107 11.39 6.37 8.92
C ILE A 107 12.03 6.77 7.58
N ILE A 108 11.31 7.51 6.74
CA ILE A 108 11.81 7.96 5.44
C ILE A 108 13.07 8.80 5.59
N ASN A 109 13.09 9.76 6.52
CA ASN A 109 14.27 10.59 6.78
C ASN A 109 15.49 9.76 7.24
N LYS A 110 15.27 8.73 8.07
CA LYS A 110 16.34 7.82 8.48
C LYS A 110 16.86 6.98 7.32
N ILE A 111 15.98 6.48 6.46
CA ILE A 111 16.36 5.74 5.25
C ILE A 111 17.23 6.62 4.35
N ILE A 112 16.74 7.83 4.03
CA ILE A 112 17.47 8.80 3.20
C ILE A 112 18.86 9.12 3.80
N ALA A 113 18.90 9.40 5.10
CA ALA A 113 20.16 9.72 5.79
C ALA A 113 21.16 8.55 5.77
N SER A 114 20.69 7.32 5.95
CA SER A 114 21.55 6.12 5.92
C SER A 114 22.11 5.89 4.52
N ILE A 115 21.28 5.98 3.48
CA ILE A 115 21.70 5.77 2.09
C ILE A 115 22.68 6.88 1.67
N SER A 116 22.37 8.15 1.98
CA SER A 116 23.24 9.29 1.63
C SER A 116 24.62 9.24 2.29
N LYS A 117 24.72 8.60 3.45
CA LYS A 117 25.98 8.38 4.17
C LYS A 117 26.69 7.07 3.79
N GLY A 118 26.11 6.26 2.91
CA GLY A 118 26.61 4.91 2.61
C GLY A 118 26.62 3.98 3.83
N GLN A 119 25.72 4.20 4.79
CA GLN A 119 25.61 3.36 5.98
C GLN A 119 24.84 2.09 5.67
N GLU A 120 25.48 0.94 5.80
CA GLU A 120 24.84 -0.36 5.70
C GLU A 120 24.41 -0.89 7.08
N GLY A 121 23.40 -1.76 7.10
CA GLY A 121 22.96 -2.45 8.32
C GLY A 121 22.17 -1.58 9.31
N THR A 122 21.64 -0.43 8.89
CA THR A 122 20.79 0.39 9.75
C THR A 122 19.48 -0.33 10.05
N LEU A 123 19.16 -0.52 11.34
CA LEU A 123 17.92 -1.14 11.81
C LEU A 123 16.97 -0.08 12.37
N ILE A 124 15.75 -0.04 11.83
CA ILE A 124 14.66 0.80 12.32
C ILE A 124 13.56 -0.09 12.89
N LEU A 125 13.30 0.01 14.17
CA LEU A 125 12.24 -0.76 14.85
C LEU A 125 11.00 0.12 15.02
N VAL A 126 9.87 -0.35 14.47
CA VAL A 126 8.56 0.27 14.64
C VAL A 126 7.75 -0.56 15.63
N LYS A 127 7.43 0.02 16.77
CA LYS A 127 6.59 -0.60 17.80
C LYS A 127 5.22 0.07 17.85
N GLY A 128 4.19 -0.70 18.09
CA GLY A 128 2.83 -0.21 18.28
C GLY A 128 1.93 -1.32 18.78
N GLU A 129 0.89 -0.97 19.50
CA GLU A 129 -0.10 -1.90 20.02
C GLU A 129 -0.86 -2.65 18.89
N ALA A 130 -1.56 -3.71 19.25
CA ALA A 130 -2.46 -4.38 18.32
C ALA A 130 -3.54 -3.39 17.86
N GLY A 131 -3.79 -3.33 16.56
CA GLY A 131 -4.77 -2.38 15.99
C GLY A 131 -4.27 -0.95 15.76
N ALA A 132 -3.02 -0.60 16.13
CA ALA A 132 -2.45 0.74 15.88
C ALA A 132 -2.23 1.09 14.40
N GLY A 133 -2.65 0.23 13.47
CA GLY A 133 -2.55 0.47 12.03
C GLY A 133 -1.14 0.28 11.44
N LYS A 134 -0.29 -0.54 12.07
CA LYS A 134 1.07 -0.83 11.56
C LYS A 134 1.07 -1.30 10.11
N THR A 135 0.15 -2.19 9.73
CA THR A 135 0.03 -2.70 8.35
C THR A 135 -0.28 -1.58 7.36
N VAL A 136 -1.18 -0.65 7.71
CA VAL A 136 -1.49 0.53 6.88
C VAL A 136 -0.26 1.44 6.76
N LEU A 137 0.43 1.68 7.87
CA LEU A 137 1.67 2.46 7.87
C LEU A 137 2.73 1.83 6.95
N MET A 138 2.92 0.50 7.03
CA MET A 138 3.88 -0.21 6.17
C MET A 138 3.48 -0.15 4.70
N SER A 139 2.20 -0.36 4.37
CA SER A 139 1.71 -0.22 2.99
C SER A 139 1.94 1.18 2.43
N SER A 140 1.62 2.20 3.22
CA SER A 140 1.83 3.60 2.85
C SER A 140 3.31 3.93 2.69
N LEU A 141 4.17 3.42 3.57
CA LEU A 141 5.62 3.58 3.47
C LEU A 141 6.18 2.94 2.19
N VAL A 142 5.77 1.70 1.88
CA VAL A 142 6.20 1.01 0.65
C VAL A 142 5.75 1.79 -0.58
N ASP A 143 4.49 2.23 -0.59
CA ASP A 143 3.94 2.99 -1.71
C ASP A 143 4.69 4.30 -1.94
N ASP A 144 4.99 5.05 -0.88
CA ASP A 144 5.77 6.29 -0.96
C ASP A 144 7.19 6.05 -1.45
N LEU A 145 7.88 5.04 -0.90
CA LEU A 145 9.25 4.71 -1.32
C LEU A 145 9.36 4.32 -2.79
N LEU A 146 8.34 3.63 -3.32
CA LEU A 146 8.31 3.21 -4.72
C LEU A 146 7.92 4.32 -5.69
N ASN A 147 7.18 5.33 -5.23
CA ASN A 147 6.55 6.31 -6.12
C ASN A 147 6.99 7.75 -5.90
N SER A 148 7.68 8.08 -4.81
CA SER A 148 8.17 9.42 -4.55
C SER A 148 9.23 9.83 -5.56
N GLU A 149 9.08 11.00 -6.17
CA GLU A 149 10.09 11.59 -7.05
C GLU A 149 11.31 12.07 -6.27
N ASP A 150 11.12 12.47 -5.02
CA ASP A 150 12.18 12.96 -4.12
C ASP A 150 13.18 11.87 -3.72
N ILE A 151 12.77 10.60 -3.86
CA ILE A 151 13.60 9.43 -3.53
C ILE A 151 14.05 8.71 -4.82
N SER A 152 14.22 9.45 -5.90
CA SER A 152 14.53 8.91 -7.24
C SER A 152 15.79 8.05 -7.30
N PHE A 153 16.74 8.24 -6.39
CA PHE A 153 17.95 7.41 -6.27
C PHE A 153 17.68 5.99 -5.72
N ILE A 154 16.49 5.73 -5.16
CA ILE A 154 16.04 4.38 -4.69
C ILE A 154 15.24 3.65 -5.79
N LYS A 155 14.99 4.28 -6.93
CA LYS A 155 14.10 3.78 -8.01
C LYS A 155 14.59 2.54 -8.77
N ASP A 156 15.71 1.96 -8.43
CA ASP A 156 16.01 0.61 -8.90
C ASP A 156 14.96 -0.33 -8.28
N ASN A 157 14.03 -0.85 -9.09
CA ASN A 157 12.85 -1.62 -8.68
C ASN A 157 13.16 -2.85 -7.80
N ASN A 158 14.43 -3.25 -7.71
CA ASN A 158 14.88 -4.36 -6.90
C ASN A 158 15.49 -3.92 -5.54
N TYR A 159 15.41 -2.62 -5.23
CA TYR A 159 16.05 -2.04 -4.05
C TYR A 159 15.15 -2.04 -2.82
N ILE A 160 13.83 -2.02 -3.02
CA ILE A 160 12.82 -2.01 -1.96
C ILE A 160 12.13 -3.36 -1.92
N ASN A 161 12.15 -4.01 -0.76
CA ASN A 161 11.58 -5.33 -0.58
C ASN A 161 10.71 -5.36 0.68
N LEU A 162 9.52 -5.96 0.57
CA LEU A 162 8.60 -6.20 1.68
C LEU A 162 8.58 -7.69 2.01
N VAL A 163 9.05 -8.03 3.21
CA VAL A 163 9.16 -9.42 3.67
C VAL A 163 8.07 -9.71 4.68
N VAL A 164 7.26 -10.75 4.39
CA VAL A 164 6.09 -11.11 5.19
C VAL A 164 6.05 -12.63 5.41
N ASN A 165 6.06 -13.09 6.65
CA ASN A 165 6.06 -14.52 6.97
C ASN A 165 4.65 -15.08 7.29
N HIS A 166 3.58 -14.37 6.94
CA HIS A 166 2.20 -14.81 7.12
C HIS A 166 1.49 -14.92 5.76
N ASN A 167 0.97 -16.12 5.41
CA ASN A 167 0.43 -16.39 4.07
C ASN A 167 -0.73 -15.48 3.68
N ASN A 168 -1.71 -15.31 4.56
CA ASN A 168 -2.89 -14.49 4.26
C ASN A 168 -2.51 -13.01 4.09
N GLN A 169 -1.61 -12.52 4.91
CA GLN A 169 -1.14 -11.14 4.83
C GLN A 169 -0.28 -10.89 3.58
N LEU A 170 0.58 -11.85 3.23
CA LEU A 170 1.35 -11.80 1.99
C LEU A 170 0.42 -11.75 0.77
N SER A 171 -0.67 -12.54 0.75
CA SER A 171 -1.63 -12.50 -0.36
C SER A 171 -2.31 -11.14 -0.50
N VAL A 172 -2.59 -10.47 0.62
CA VAL A 172 -3.14 -9.10 0.62
C VAL A 172 -2.13 -8.11 0.03
N TYR A 173 -0.87 -8.15 0.45
CA TYR A 173 0.17 -7.28 -0.10
C TYR A 173 0.43 -7.52 -1.59
N LYS A 174 0.44 -8.77 -2.04
CA LYS A 174 0.55 -9.11 -3.48
C LYS A 174 -0.61 -8.56 -4.30
N GLU A 175 -1.82 -8.59 -3.77
CA GLU A 175 -2.97 -8.00 -4.44
C GLU A 175 -2.87 -6.46 -4.49
N ILE A 176 -2.40 -5.81 -3.43
CA ILE A 176 -2.11 -4.37 -3.42
C ILE A 176 -1.01 -4.05 -4.45
N GLU A 177 0.09 -4.80 -4.44
CA GLU A 177 1.19 -4.66 -5.39
C GLU A 177 0.71 -4.72 -6.83
N ARG A 178 -0.10 -5.74 -7.16
CA ARG A 178 -0.68 -5.90 -8.49
C ARG A 178 -1.55 -4.70 -8.89
N LYS A 179 -2.42 -4.24 -8.01
CA LYS A 179 -3.37 -3.15 -8.27
C LYS A 179 -2.71 -1.79 -8.36
N LEU A 180 -1.67 -1.55 -7.60
CA LEU A 180 -0.93 -0.30 -7.56
C LEU A 180 0.32 -0.31 -8.46
N ASN A 181 0.60 -1.46 -9.08
CA ASN A 181 1.75 -1.64 -9.96
C ASN A 181 3.09 -1.30 -9.27
N TRP A 182 3.27 -1.79 -8.04
CA TRP A 182 4.50 -1.55 -7.29
C TRP A 182 5.75 -2.09 -7.97
N ASN A 183 5.62 -3.17 -8.75
CA ASN A 183 6.70 -3.80 -9.51
C ASN A 183 6.88 -3.25 -10.94
N SER A 184 6.51 -1.99 -11.19
CA SER A 184 6.43 -1.35 -12.50
C SER A 184 7.61 -1.66 -13.44
N GLY A 185 7.54 -2.76 -14.18
CA GLY A 185 8.57 -3.21 -15.13
C GLY A 185 9.56 -4.24 -14.61
N SER A 186 9.53 -4.62 -13.33
CA SER A 186 10.30 -5.74 -12.78
C SER A 186 9.55 -7.06 -12.93
N THR A 187 10.28 -8.14 -13.16
CA THR A 187 9.75 -9.51 -13.12
C THR A 187 9.65 -10.06 -11.69
N LEU A 188 10.23 -9.35 -10.72
CA LEU A 188 10.26 -9.75 -9.31
C LEU A 188 9.19 -9.01 -8.51
N GLU A 189 8.56 -9.74 -7.61
CA GLU A 189 7.57 -9.18 -6.68
C GLU A 189 8.27 -8.37 -5.60
N VAL A 190 7.66 -7.27 -5.17
CA VAL A 190 8.10 -6.46 -4.02
C VAL A 190 7.81 -7.19 -2.72
N ALA A 191 6.59 -7.78 -2.60
CA ALA A 191 6.15 -8.51 -1.41
C ALA A 191 6.46 -10.01 -1.53
N MET A 192 7.27 -10.55 -0.62
CA MET A 192 7.71 -11.95 -0.68
C MET A 192 7.92 -12.58 0.70
N LYS A 193 8.03 -13.91 0.70
CA LYS A 193 8.38 -14.66 1.91
C LYS A 193 9.86 -14.52 2.26
N PRO A 194 10.26 -14.69 3.55
CA PRO A 194 11.67 -14.66 3.95
C PRO A 194 12.56 -15.60 3.14
N THR A 195 12.09 -16.81 2.86
CA THR A 195 12.86 -17.79 2.07
C THR A 195 13.03 -17.38 0.60
N GLN A 196 11.99 -16.77 0.02
CA GLN A 196 12.06 -16.25 -1.36
C GLN A 196 13.05 -15.08 -1.43
N PHE A 197 12.97 -14.14 -0.45
CA PHE A 197 13.88 -13.01 -0.33
C PHE A 197 15.35 -13.47 -0.24
N LEU A 198 15.66 -14.39 0.68
CA LEU A 198 17.02 -14.92 0.84
C LEU A 198 17.53 -15.64 -0.42
N ASN A 199 16.66 -16.38 -1.10
CA ASN A 199 17.04 -17.06 -2.34
C ASN A 199 17.27 -16.05 -3.48
N ALA A 200 16.48 -14.99 -3.57
CA ALA A 200 16.66 -13.95 -4.57
C ALA A 200 17.96 -13.16 -4.34
N LEU A 201 18.31 -12.87 -3.08
CA LEU A 201 19.60 -12.27 -2.71
C LEU A 201 20.79 -13.17 -3.11
N LYS A 202 20.73 -14.46 -2.78
CA LYS A 202 21.81 -15.43 -3.13
C LYS A 202 22.03 -15.53 -4.63
N LYS A 203 20.99 -15.35 -5.43
CA LYS A 203 21.04 -15.37 -6.90
C LYS A 203 21.39 -14.01 -7.51
N ASN A 204 21.68 -13.00 -6.70
CA ASN A 204 21.85 -11.59 -7.12
C ASN A 204 20.68 -11.05 -7.97
N ALA A 205 19.48 -11.60 -7.78
CA ALA A 205 18.30 -11.19 -8.51
C ALA A 205 17.67 -9.91 -7.93
N ILE A 206 17.93 -9.61 -6.64
CA ILE A 206 17.51 -8.39 -5.94
C ILE A 206 18.69 -7.78 -5.19
N LYS A 207 18.55 -6.50 -4.87
CA LYS A 207 19.44 -5.77 -3.96
C LYS A 207 18.70 -5.48 -2.65
N ALA A 208 19.35 -5.71 -1.52
CA ALA A 208 18.78 -5.39 -0.21
C ALA A 208 19.10 -3.94 0.19
N GLY A 209 18.54 -2.98 -0.53
CA GLY A 209 18.71 -1.56 -0.17
C GLY A 209 17.82 -1.18 1.01
N VAL A 210 16.52 -1.34 0.85
CA VAL A 210 15.52 -1.16 1.91
C VAL A 210 14.72 -2.44 2.05
N VAL A 211 14.76 -3.04 3.24
CA VAL A 211 13.98 -4.24 3.55
C VAL A 211 12.99 -3.90 4.66
N ILE A 212 11.72 -3.95 4.30
CA ILE A 212 10.62 -3.74 5.24
C ILE A 212 10.12 -5.11 5.67
N VAL A 213 10.05 -5.35 6.97
CA VAL A 213 9.57 -6.62 7.53
C VAL A 213 8.28 -6.35 8.31
N ASP A 214 7.17 -6.89 7.85
CA ASP A 214 5.93 -6.87 8.61
C ASP A 214 5.81 -8.15 9.45
N GLU A 215 5.26 -8.01 10.66
CA GLU A 215 5.16 -9.09 11.66
C GLU A 215 6.53 -9.75 11.97
N GLY A 216 7.56 -8.93 12.22
CA GLY A 216 8.93 -9.39 12.44
C GLY A 216 9.09 -10.48 13.51
N HIS A 217 8.14 -10.58 14.45
CA HIS A 217 8.12 -11.63 15.47
C HIS A 217 7.84 -13.04 14.89
N LEU A 218 7.33 -13.13 13.65
CA LEU A 218 7.11 -14.40 12.96
C LEU A 218 8.36 -14.88 12.20
N LEU A 219 9.43 -14.11 12.17
CA LEU A 219 10.69 -14.55 11.58
C LEU A 219 11.31 -15.64 12.44
N LEU A 220 11.73 -16.72 11.80
CA LEU A 220 12.38 -17.83 12.48
C LEU A 220 13.82 -17.46 12.83
N THR A 221 14.21 -17.69 14.08
CA THR A 221 15.59 -17.48 14.57
C THR A 221 16.51 -18.67 14.31
N ALA A 222 15.94 -19.82 13.90
CA ALA A 222 16.67 -21.05 13.59
C ALA A 222 16.23 -21.63 12.25
N LYS A 223 17.08 -22.45 11.63
CA LYS A 223 16.74 -23.20 10.42
C LYS A 223 15.53 -24.09 10.68
N ASN A 224 14.48 -23.94 9.87
CA ASN A 224 13.30 -24.80 9.99
C ASN A 224 13.69 -26.22 9.52
N GLN A 225 13.51 -27.21 10.40
CA GLN A 225 13.84 -28.60 10.11
C GLN A 225 13.01 -29.21 8.96
N SER A 226 11.85 -28.64 8.66
CA SER A 226 11.03 -29.04 7.51
C SER A 226 11.68 -28.80 6.14
N TYR A 227 12.81 -28.10 6.07
CA TYR A 227 13.57 -27.85 4.83
C TYR A 227 14.69 -28.90 4.60
N LEU A 228 14.83 -29.89 5.48
CA LEU A 228 15.82 -30.97 5.35
C LEU A 228 15.30 -32.19 4.55
N GLY A 229 14.09 -32.12 4.03
CA GLY A 229 13.45 -33.19 3.23
C GLY A 229 13.68 -33.06 1.72
N GLY A 230 14.83 -32.72 1.27
CA GLY A 230 15.21 -32.68 -0.14
C GLY A 230 16.59 -33.27 -0.33
N ASN A 231 16.72 -34.54 -0.01
CA ASN A 231 17.82 -35.37 -0.49
C ASN A 231 17.37 -36.08 -1.77
N HIS A 232 18.01 -35.78 -2.83
CA HIS A 232 18.68 -36.70 -3.78
C HIS A 232 19.02 -35.95 -5.02
#